data_007a226bce9eeb36a9e4536f76c53269
#
_entry.id   007a226bce9eeb36a9e4536f76c53269
#
_cell.length_a   1.000
_cell.length_b   1.000
_cell.length_c   1.000
_cell.angle_alpha   90.00
_cell.angle_beta   90.00
_cell.angle_gamma   90.00
#
_symmetry.space_group_name_H-M   'P 1'
#
loop_
_entity.id
_entity.type
_entity.pdbx_description
1 polymer ?
#
loop_
_entity_poly.entity_id
_entity_poly.type
_entity_poly.pdbx_seq_one_letter_code
_entity_poly.pdbx_strand_id
1 'polypeptide(L)'
;MSIIVNKNSKIVVQGFTGSEGTFHAEQMISYGTNVVAGVTPGKGGQTHLGKPVFNTVSEAVTKANANTSIIFVPAGFAADAIMEAAEAGVQTIIAITEGIPVSDMTRVSQYLQSKTCTLIGPNCPGIITPEEAKVGIMPGFVFKKGRIGLVSKSGTLTYEAADQIVKQGLGISTAVGIGGDP
;
A
#
# COMPACT_ATOMS: atom_id res chain seq x y z
N MET A 1 -1.43 -18.84 -0.52
CA MET A 1 0.02 -18.57 -0.32
C MET A 1 0.23 -17.13 -0.73
N SER A 2 0.60 -16.28 0.21
CA SER A 2 0.88 -14.86 -0.05
C SER A 2 2.36 -14.67 -0.40
N ILE A 3 2.67 -13.70 -1.27
CA ILE A 3 4.04 -13.45 -1.71
C ILE A 3 4.61 -12.19 -1.05
N ILE A 4 3.83 -11.10 -0.99
CA ILE A 4 4.32 -9.80 -0.50
C ILE A 4 3.57 -9.36 0.77
N VAL A 5 2.24 -9.36 0.75
CA VAL A 5 1.41 -8.97 1.91
C VAL A 5 0.53 -10.12 2.37
N ASN A 6 0.33 -10.24 3.68
CA ASN A 6 -0.48 -11.30 4.29
C ASN A 6 -1.11 -10.81 5.60
N LYS A 7 -1.80 -11.70 6.32
CA LYS A 7 -2.45 -11.39 7.60
C LYS A 7 -1.51 -10.87 8.70
N ASN A 8 -0.20 -11.10 8.58
CA ASN A 8 0.80 -10.63 9.54
C ASN A 8 1.40 -9.27 9.14
N SER A 9 1.08 -8.76 7.94
CA SER A 9 1.50 -7.43 7.51
C SER A 9 0.86 -6.37 8.39
N LYS A 10 1.65 -5.50 8.98
CA LYS A 10 1.24 -4.40 9.86
C LYS A 10 1.34 -3.09 9.09
N ILE A 11 0.17 -2.57 8.70
CA ILE A 11 0.10 -1.48 7.74
C ILE A 11 0.10 -0.13 8.46
N VAL A 12 0.99 0.77 8.05
CA VAL A 12 0.91 2.20 8.33
C VAL A 12 0.43 2.94 7.09
N VAL A 13 -0.53 3.85 7.27
CA VAL A 13 -1.09 4.67 6.19
C VAL A 13 -0.53 6.07 6.27
N GLN A 14 0.26 6.50 5.28
CA GLN A 14 0.71 7.88 5.14
C GLN A 14 -0.36 8.70 4.41
N GLY A 15 -0.61 9.93 4.89
CA GLY A 15 -1.76 10.71 4.46
C GLY A 15 -3.08 10.28 5.11
N PHE A 16 -3.02 9.61 6.25
CA PHE A 16 -4.12 8.89 6.90
C PHE A 16 -5.37 9.73 7.16
N THR A 17 -5.21 11.00 7.51
CA THR A 17 -6.32 11.91 7.83
C THR A 17 -6.80 12.72 6.64
N GLY A 18 -6.23 12.51 5.45
CA GLY A 18 -6.74 13.06 4.19
C GLY A 18 -7.96 12.29 3.69
N SER A 19 -8.69 12.83 2.71
CA SER A 19 -9.91 12.19 2.15
C SER A 19 -9.62 10.79 1.62
N GLU A 20 -8.64 10.66 0.73
CA GLU A 20 -8.24 9.38 0.12
C GLU A 20 -7.69 8.40 1.16
N GLY A 21 -6.77 8.87 2.03
CA GLY A 21 -6.20 8.06 3.10
C GLY A 21 -7.26 7.52 4.05
N THR A 22 -8.23 8.35 4.45
CA THR A 22 -9.35 7.97 5.31
C THR A 22 -10.23 6.93 4.62
N PHE A 23 -10.71 7.21 3.41
CA PHE A 23 -11.63 6.34 2.68
C PHE A 23 -11.01 4.96 2.43
N HIS A 24 -9.80 4.91 1.89
CA HIS A 24 -9.16 3.63 1.57
C HIS A 24 -8.70 2.87 2.80
N ALA A 25 -8.28 3.55 3.87
CA ALA A 25 -7.97 2.91 5.14
C ALA A 25 -9.20 2.23 5.76
N GLU A 26 -10.36 2.89 5.72
CA GLU A 26 -11.62 2.31 6.17
C GLU A 26 -11.97 1.05 5.38
N GLN A 27 -11.81 1.09 4.05
CA GLN A 27 -12.02 -0.08 3.19
C GLN A 27 -11.02 -1.22 3.48
N MET A 28 -9.77 -0.90 3.79
CA MET A 28 -8.77 -1.89 4.17
C MET A 28 -9.11 -2.53 5.53
N ILE A 29 -9.49 -1.73 6.51
CA ILE A 29 -9.90 -2.21 7.84
C ILE A 29 -11.14 -3.10 7.73
N SER A 30 -12.15 -2.68 6.94
CA SER A 30 -13.38 -3.45 6.70
C SER A 30 -13.10 -4.78 5.99
N TYR A 31 -12.06 -4.84 5.15
CA TYR A 31 -11.60 -6.08 4.51
C TYR A 31 -10.90 -7.05 5.48
N GLY A 32 -10.52 -6.59 6.66
CA GLY A 32 -9.76 -7.36 7.65
C GLY A 32 -8.25 -7.14 7.59
N THR A 33 -7.78 -6.15 6.82
CA THR A 33 -6.36 -5.78 6.77
C THR A 33 -5.92 -5.20 8.12
N ASN A 34 -4.76 -5.61 8.60
CA ASN A 34 -4.23 -5.16 9.88
C ASN A 34 -3.57 -3.77 9.74
N VAL A 35 -4.40 -2.72 9.66
CA VAL A 35 -3.95 -1.33 9.76
C VAL A 35 -3.66 -1.03 11.22
N VAL A 36 -2.39 -0.75 11.54
CA VAL A 36 -1.93 -0.54 12.94
C VAL A 36 -1.80 0.94 13.30
N ALA A 37 -1.56 1.81 12.34
CA ALA A 37 -1.35 3.24 12.56
C ALA A 37 -1.55 4.07 11.30
N GLY A 38 -1.68 5.37 11.48
CA GLY A 38 -1.56 6.36 10.42
C GLY A 38 -0.45 7.36 10.68
N VAL A 39 0.02 7.99 9.62
CA VAL A 39 0.97 9.11 9.67
C VAL A 39 0.38 10.31 8.96
N THR A 40 0.32 11.42 9.69
CA THR A 40 -0.01 12.75 9.15
C THR A 40 0.79 13.77 9.95
N PRO A 41 1.78 14.43 9.36
CA PRO A 41 2.58 15.44 10.06
C PRO A 41 1.71 16.52 10.71
N GLY A 42 2.03 16.89 11.95
CA GLY A 42 1.27 17.85 12.75
C GLY A 42 -0.02 17.31 13.40
N LYS A 43 -0.38 16.05 13.18
CA LYS A 43 -1.57 15.40 13.80
C LYS A 43 -1.21 14.24 14.73
N GLY A 44 0.07 14.08 15.06
CA GLY A 44 0.52 13.07 16.02
C GLY A 44 -0.19 13.19 17.37
N GLY A 45 -0.48 12.04 17.98
CA GLY A 45 -1.22 11.94 19.24
C GLY A 45 -2.74 11.89 19.10
N GLN A 46 -3.29 12.11 17.90
CA GLN A 46 -4.72 11.93 17.63
C GLN A 46 -5.05 10.45 17.39
N THR A 47 -6.34 10.13 17.45
CA THR A 47 -6.89 8.85 17.01
C THR A 47 -7.79 9.09 15.80
N HIS A 48 -7.62 8.29 14.74
CA HIS A 48 -8.43 8.34 13.53
C HIS A 48 -8.79 6.91 13.10
N LEU A 49 -10.05 6.65 12.75
CA LEU A 49 -10.59 5.30 12.48
C LEU A 49 -10.21 4.26 13.56
N GLY A 50 -10.17 4.69 14.82
CA GLY A 50 -9.77 3.84 15.95
C GLY A 50 -8.29 3.46 16.00
N LYS A 51 -7.44 4.10 15.18
CA LYS A 51 -6.00 3.86 15.14
C LYS A 51 -5.20 5.10 15.54
N PRO A 52 -4.03 4.93 16.18
CA PRO A 52 -3.17 6.05 16.53
C PRO A 52 -2.63 6.75 15.28
N VAL A 53 -2.51 8.07 15.35
CA VAL A 53 -1.87 8.91 14.34
C VAL A 53 -0.53 9.37 14.87
N PHE A 54 0.51 9.24 14.06
CA PHE A 54 1.87 9.67 14.35
C PHE A 54 2.30 10.81 13.41
N ASN A 55 3.35 11.54 13.79
CA ASN A 55 3.93 12.56 12.92
C ASN A 55 4.89 11.98 11.90
N THR A 56 5.52 10.84 12.20
CA THR A 56 6.52 10.19 11.36
C THR A 56 6.30 8.69 11.24
N VAL A 57 6.84 8.11 10.13
CA VAL A 57 6.82 6.65 9.92
C VAL A 57 7.70 5.95 10.95
N SER A 58 8.81 6.55 11.38
CA SER A 58 9.68 6.02 12.43
C SER A 58 8.95 5.82 13.75
N GLU A 59 8.07 6.74 14.12
CA GLU A 59 7.20 6.57 15.29
C GLU A 59 6.24 5.39 15.13
N ALA A 60 5.63 5.23 13.94
CA ALA A 60 4.72 4.13 13.66
C ALA A 60 5.44 2.76 13.68
N VAL A 61 6.66 2.69 13.16
CA VAL A 61 7.49 1.48 13.24
C VAL A 61 7.82 1.16 14.70
N THR A 62 8.28 2.13 15.47
CA THR A 62 8.73 1.92 16.85
C THR A 62 7.57 1.61 17.80
N LYS A 63 6.45 2.35 17.69
CA LYS A 63 5.34 2.29 18.66
C LYS A 63 4.24 1.32 18.27
N ALA A 64 4.03 1.08 16.95
CA ALA A 64 2.99 0.18 16.43
C ALA A 64 3.55 -1.03 15.68
N ASN A 65 4.88 -1.19 15.60
CA ASN A 65 5.56 -2.27 14.88
C ASN A 65 5.14 -2.38 13.41
N ALA A 66 4.90 -1.25 12.74
CA ALA A 66 4.56 -1.22 11.32
C ALA A 66 5.71 -1.78 10.47
N ASN A 67 5.39 -2.61 9.47
CA ASN A 67 6.36 -3.20 8.55
C ASN A 67 6.02 -2.99 7.07
N THR A 68 4.84 -2.44 6.80
CA THR A 68 4.35 -2.15 5.46
C THR A 68 3.74 -0.76 5.44
N SER A 69 4.17 0.09 4.51
CA SER A 69 3.63 1.44 4.33
C SER A 69 2.80 1.54 3.06
N ILE A 70 1.65 2.20 3.16
CA ILE A 70 0.87 2.62 1.99
C ILE A 70 0.75 4.15 1.98
N ILE A 71 0.91 4.75 0.80
CA ILE A 71 1.07 6.19 0.63
C ILE A 71 -0.08 6.78 -0.18
N PHE A 72 -0.81 7.71 0.44
CA PHE A 72 -1.90 8.50 -0.14
C PHE A 72 -1.63 10.00 -0.07
N VAL A 73 -0.38 10.41 0.03
CA VAL A 73 -0.01 11.83 0.06
C VAL A 73 -0.01 12.44 -1.35
N PRO A 74 -0.22 13.76 -1.50
CA PRO A 74 -0.13 14.42 -2.80
C PRO A 74 1.24 14.22 -3.48
N ALA A 75 1.26 14.26 -4.83
CA ALA A 75 2.43 13.94 -5.65
C ALA A 75 3.71 14.70 -5.25
N GLY A 76 3.58 15.98 -4.89
CA GLY A 76 4.75 16.80 -4.47
C GLY A 76 5.42 16.36 -3.15
N PHE A 77 4.77 15.48 -2.37
CA PHE A 77 5.30 14.97 -1.10
C PHE A 77 5.54 13.46 -1.12
N ALA A 78 5.13 12.77 -2.19
CA ALA A 78 5.15 11.32 -2.24
C ALA A 78 6.58 10.75 -2.28
N ALA A 79 7.50 11.40 -2.96
CA ALA A 79 8.90 10.98 -3.00
C ALA A 79 9.54 11.01 -1.60
N ASP A 80 9.32 12.08 -0.84
CA ASP A 80 9.82 12.19 0.52
C ASP A 80 9.15 11.16 1.45
N ALA A 81 7.84 10.91 1.28
CA ALA A 81 7.12 9.87 2.02
C ALA A 81 7.64 8.45 1.75
N ILE A 82 8.04 8.14 0.51
CA ILE A 82 8.69 6.87 0.15
C ILE A 82 10.05 6.74 0.84
N MET A 83 10.88 7.77 0.75
CA MET A 83 12.21 7.77 1.36
C MET A 83 12.14 7.70 2.88
N GLU A 84 11.19 8.41 3.52
CA GLU A 84 10.94 8.34 4.96
C GLU A 84 10.58 6.91 5.40
N ALA A 85 9.69 6.23 4.65
CA ALA A 85 9.32 4.85 4.96
C ALA A 85 10.52 3.89 4.85
N ALA A 86 11.34 4.07 3.82
CA ALA A 86 12.55 3.27 3.63
C ALA A 86 13.58 3.51 4.75
N GLU A 87 13.77 4.78 5.17
CA GLU A 87 14.66 5.14 6.27
C GLU A 87 14.19 4.58 7.61
N ALA A 88 12.88 4.57 7.84
CA ALA A 88 12.28 3.98 9.04
C ALA A 88 12.37 2.44 9.11
N GLY A 89 12.90 1.78 8.07
CA GLY A 89 13.09 0.33 8.03
C GLY A 89 11.83 -0.45 7.62
N VAL A 90 10.88 0.20 6.97
CA VAL A 90 9.70 -0.48 6.40
C VAL A 90 10.14 -1.42 5.28
N GLN A 91 9.65 -2.67 5.31
CA GLN A 91 10.04 -3.71 4.35
C GLN A 91 9.33 -3.58 3.00
N THR A 92 8.07 -3.19 3.02
CA THR A 92 7.23 -3.04 1.81
C THR A 92 6.60 -1.67 1.78
N ILE A 93 6.80 -0.95 0.69
CA ILE A 93 6.27 0.39 0.47
C ILE A 93 5.36 0.35 -0.75
N ILE A 94 4.14 0.85 -0.62
CA ILE A 94 3.14 0.86 -1.71
C ILE A 94 2.74 2.31 -1.96
N ALA A 95 3.12 2.86 -3.11
CA ALA A 95 2.84 4.23 -3.51
C ALA A 95 1.64 4.27 -4.47
N ILE A 96 0.48 4.67 -3.96
CA ILE A 96 -0.75 4.80 -4.75
C ILE A 96 -0.69 6.06 -5.62
N THR A 97 -0.05 7.10 -5.12
CA THR A 97 0.00 8.45 -5.71
C THR A 97 0.40 8.42 -7.18
N GLU A 98 -0.42 9.07 -7.99
CA GLU A 98 -0.19 9.34 -9.41
C GLU A 98 0.46 10.71 -9.62
N GLY A 99 1.20 10.88 -10.71
CA GLY A 99 1.75 12.17 -11.14
C GLY A 99 2.96 12.64 -10.34
N ILE A 100 3.70 11.74 -9.71
CA ILE A 100 4.98 12.08 -9.08
C ILE A 100 5.96 12.44 -10.19
N PRO A 101 6.67 13.58 -10.12
CA PRO A 101 7.66 13.96 -11.14
C PRO A 101 8.71 12.86 -11.34
N VAL A 102 9.06 12.58 -12.60
CA VAL A 102 10.08 11.57 -12.95
C VAL A 102 11.43 11.90 -12.31
N SER A 103 11.80 13.18 -12.20
CA SER A 103 13.01 13.62 -11.48
C SER A 103 13.02 13.17 -10.02
N ASP A 104 11.87 13.25 -9.36
CA ASP A 104 11.73 12.85 -7.96
C ASP A 104 11.80 11.33 -7.82
N MET A 105 11.17 10.58 -8.74
CA MET A 105 11.27 9.13 -8.76
C MET A 105 12.68 8.64 -9.11
N THR A 106 13.43 9.37 -9.93
CA THR A 106 14.86 9.08 -10.16
C THR A 106 15.66 9.19 -8.86
N ARG A 107 15.41 10.26 -8.08
CA ARG A 107 16.03 10.44 -6.75
C ARG A 107 15.64 9.32 -5.78
N VAL A 108 14.34 8.95 -5.75
CA VAL A 108 13.85 7.81 -4.96
C VAL A 108 14.55 6.50 -5.36
N SER A 109 14.58 6.20 -6.66
CA SER A 109 15.22 4.98 -7.16
C SER A 109 16.70 4.89 -6.75
N GLN A 110 17.43 5.99 -6.88
CA GLN A 110 18.82 6.06 -6.44
C GLN A 110 18.97 5.85 -4.93
N TYR A 111 18.11 6.48 -4.14
CA TYR A 111 18.11 6.36 -2.68
C TYR A 111 17.82 4.92 -2.24
N LEU A 112 16.86 4.25 -2.89
CA LEU A 112 16.45 2.90 -2.53
C LEU A 112 17.50 1.82 -2.87
N GLN A 113 18.47 2.09 -3.74
CA GLN A 113 19.55 1.12 -4.05
C GLN A 113 20.35 0.69 -2.81
N SER A 114 20.42 1.54 -1.79
CA SER A 114 21.11 1.23 -0.53
C SER A 114 20.18 0.64 0.56
N LYS A 115 18.90 0.43 0.25
CA LYS A 115 17.88 -0.03 1.20
C LYS A 115 17.42 -1.45 0.87
N THR A 116 16.93 -2.16 1.89
CA THR A 116 16.43 -3.55 1.75
C THR A 116 14.92 -3.63 1.57
N CYS A 117 14.25 -2.51 1.32
CA CYS A 117 12.80 -2.46 1.12
C CYS A 117 12.41 -2.73 -0.34
N THR A 118 11.16 -3.14 -0.54
CA THR A 118 10.52 -3.27 -1.86
C THR A 118 9.52 -2.14 -2.05
N LEU A 119 9.68 -1.36 -3.13
CA LEU A 119 8.70 -0.36 -3.56
C LEU A 119 7.79 -0.95 -4.65
N ILE A 120 6.48 -0.78 -4.49
CA ILE A 120 5.44 -1.08 -5.47
C ILE A 120 4.77 0.25 -5.86
N GLY A 121 4.69 0.52 -7.14
CA GLY A 121 4.26 1.82 -7.66
C GLY A 121 5.45 2.67 -8.13
N PRO A 122 5.25 3.96 -8.39
CA PRO A 122 4.05 4.77 -8.14
C PRO A 122 2.86 4.48 -9.07
N ASN A 123 1.77 5.27 -8.92
CA ASN A 123 0.56 5.15 -9.74
C ASN A 123 0.05 3.71 -9.82
N CYS A 124 -0.14 3.08 -8.68
CA CYS A 124 -0.51 1.67 -8.61
C CYS A 124 -1.81 1.45 -7.80
N PRO A 125 -2.57 0.39 -8.06
CA PRO A 125 -3.75 0.07 -7.28
C PRO A 125 -3.44 -0.68 -5.98
N GLY A 126 -2.18 -1.04 -5.75
CA GLY A 126 -1.74 -1.77 -4.57
C GLY A 126 -1.64 -3.28 -4.76
N ILE A 127 -1.82 -4.00 -3.68
CA ILE A 127 -1.66 -5.46 -3.60
C ILE A 127 -2.85 -6.05 -2.85
N ILE A 128 -3.31 -7.21 -3.30
CA ILE A 128 -4.29 -8.00 -2.55
C ILE A 128 -3.88 -9.47 -2.49
N THR A 129 -3.92 -10.04 -1.29
CA THR A 129 -3.92 -11.48 -1.04
C THR A 129 -5.30 -11.83 -0.51
N PRO A 130 -6.16 -12.45 -1.33
CA PRO A 130 -7.55 -12.71 -0.97
C PRO A 130 -7.68 -13.46 0.34
N GLU A 131 -8.61 -13.02 1.20
CA GLU A 131 -8.89 -13.52 2.56
C GLU A 131 -7.76 -13.26 3.59
N GLU A 132 -6.68 -12.59 3.20
CA GLU A 132 -5.58 -12.30 4.12
C GLU A 132 -5.34 -10.78 4.30
N ALA A 133 -5.11 -10.05 3.21
CA ALA A 133 -4.87 -8.61 3.26
C ALA A 133 -5.15 -7.94 1.92
N LYS A 134 -5.75 -6.77 1.98
CA LYS A 134 -5.88 -5.81 0.88
C LYS A 134 -5.12 -4.56 1.27
N VAL A 135 -4.08 -4.21 0.54
CA VAL A 135 -3.26 -3.00 0.78
C VAL A 135 -3.29 -2.15 -0.49
N GLY A 136 -4.23 -1.23 -0.53
CA GLY A 136 -4.49 -0.41 -1.73
C GLY A 136 -5.96 -0.17 -1.99
N ILE A 137 -6.23 0.21 -3.25
CA ILE A 137 -7.54 0.64 -3.72
C ILE A 137 -8.33 -0.46 -4.45
N MET A 138 -7.75 -1.65 -4.63
CA MET A 138 -8.40 -2.75 -5.34
C MET A 138 -9.76 -3.12 -4.74
N PRO A 139 -10.81 -3.35 -5.54
CA PRO A 139 -12.12 -3.78 -5.05
C PRO A 139 -12.06 -5.24 -4.57
N GLY A 140 -12.05 -5.44 -3.25
CA GLY A 140 -11.82 -6.76 -2.65
C GLY A 140 -12.80 -7.86 -3.08
N PHE A 141 -14.03 -7.48 -3.44
CA PHE A 141 -15.09 -8.42 -3.86
C PHE A 141 -14.84 -9.10 -5.19
N VAL A 142 -13.96 -8.55 -6.04
CA VAL A 142 -13.58 -9.15 -7.34
C VAL A 142 -12.63 -10.34 -7.16
N PHE A 143 -11.90 -10.38 -6.06
CA PHE A 143 -10.82 -11.34 -5.84
C PHE A 143 -11.27 -12.47 -4.90
N LYS A 144 -11.19 -13.70 -5.37
CA LYS A 144 -11.39 -14.91 -4.55
C LYS A 144 -10.08 -15.68 -4.40
N LYS A 145 -9.90 -16.31 -3.27
CA LYS A 145 -8.70 -17.11 -2.97
C LYS A 145 -8.53 -18.28 -3.92
N GLY A 146 -7.31 -18.47 -4.40
CA GLY A 146 -6.95 -19.57 -5.28
C GLY A 146 -5.45 -19.68 -5.52
N ARG A 147 -5.06 -20.08 -6.72
CA ARG A 147 -3.66 -20.44 -7.03
C ARG A 147 -3.00 -19.51 -8.04
N ILE A 148 -3.73 -18.65 -8.73
CA ILE A 148 -3.21 -17.83 -9.83
C ILE A 148 -2.59 -16.55 -9.25
N GLY A 149 -1.34 -16.29 -9.57
CA GLY A 149 -0.68 -15.02 -9.34
C GLY A 149 -0.97 -14.06 -10.49
N LEU A 150 -1.28 -12.80 -10.19
CA LEU A 150 -1.55 -11.76 -11.16
C LEU A 150 -0.62 -10.57 -10.90
N VAL A 151 0.16 -10.19 -11.91
CA VAL A 151 1.00 -8.97 -11.87
C VAL A 151 0.65 -8.13 -13.10
N SER A 152 0.34 -6.86 -12.89
CA SER A 152 -0.12 -5.99 -13.98
C SER A 152 0.32 -4.54 -13.77
N LYS A 153 0.66 -3.85 -14.86
CA LYS A 153 0.83 -2.39 -14.88
C LYS A 153 -0.49 -1.64 -14.90
N SER A 154 -1.56 -2.25 -15.42
CA SER A 154 -2.86 -1.61 -15.56
C SER A 154 -3.75 -1.89 -14.36
N GLY A 155 -4.27 -0.85 -13.71
CA GLY A 155 -5.26 -0.99 -12.64
C GLY A 155 -6.54 -1.67 -13.11
N THR A 156 -7.18 -1.11 -14.12
CA THR A 156 -8.48 -1.59 -14.65
C THR A 156 -8.41 -3.00 -15.21
N LEU A 157 -7.38 -3.29 -16.03
CA LEU A 157 -7.20 -4.61 -16.61
C LEU A 157 -6.91 -5.69 -15.55
N THR A 158 -6.30 -5.31 -14.44
CA THR A 158 -6.11 -6.20 -13.28
C THR A 158 -7.44 -6.71 -12.74
N TYR A 159 -8.43 -5.82 -12.63
CA TYR A 159 -9.75 -6.18 -12.11
C TYR A 159 -10.53 -7.06 -13.09
N GLU A 160 -10.47 -6.74 -14.38
CA GLU A 160 -11.10 -7.52 -15.42
C GLU A 160 -10.51 -8.95 -15.52
N ALA A 161 -9.20 -9.07 -15.50
CA ALA A 161 -8.52 -10.36 -15.51
C ALA A 161 -8.86 -11.19 -14.25
N ALA A 162 -8.90 -10.56 -13.08
CA ALA A 162 -9.27 -11.24 -11.84
C ALA A 162 -10.71 -11.74 -11.87
N ASP A 163 -11.65 -10.93 -12.35
CA ASP A 163 -13.07 -11.31 -12.48
C ASP A 163 -13.24 -12.51 -13.44
N GLN A 164 -12.56 -12.49 -14.59
CA GLN A 164 -12.59 -13.59 -15.56
C GLN A 164 -12.01 -14.88 -14.97
N ILE A 165 -10.89 -14.81 -14.26
CA ILE A 165 -10.28 -15.95 -13.57
C ILE A 165 -11.26 -16.55 -12.54
N VAL A 166 -11.90 -15.69 -11.76
CA VAL A 166 -12.87 -16.12 -10.73
C VAL A 166 -14.11 -16.73 -11.34
N LYS A 167 -14.63 -16.19 -12.46
CA LYS A 167 -15.78 -16.75 -13.21
C LYS A 167 -15.49 -18.12 -13.81
N GLN A 168 -14.24 -18.45 -14.09
CA GLN A 168 -13.81 -19.79 -14.54
C GLN A 168 -13.67 -20.80 -13.38
N GLY A 169 -14.10 -20.45 -12.14
CA GLY A 169 -13.96 -21.32 -10.96
C GLY A 169 -12.55 -21.39 -10.40
N LEU A 170 -11.65 -20.56 -10.91
CA LEU A 170 -10.29 -20.40 -10.41
C LEU A 170 -10.23 -19.27 -9.38
N GLY A 171 -9.08 -19.07 -8.75
CA GLY A 171 -8.92 -18.00 -7.77
C GLY A 171 -7.50 -17.44 -7.76
N ILE A 172 -7.34 -16.32 -7.09
CA ILE A 172 -6.12 -15.52 -7.03
C ILE A 172 -5.36 -15.83 -5.73
N SER A 173 -4.09 -16.15 -5.83
CA SER A 173 -3.18 -16.26 -4.67
C SER A 173 -2.69 -14.89 -4.22
N THR A 174 -2.30 -14.07 -5.16
CA THR A 174 -1.82 -12.70 -4.95
C THR A 174 -2.04 -11.91 -6.23
N ALA A 175 -2.60 -10.70 -6.14
CA ALA A 175 -2.61 -9.75 -7.25
C ALA A 175 -1.79 -8.53 -6.87
N VAL A 176 -0.87 -8.14 -7.76
CA VAL A 176 0.02 -6.99 -7.61
C VAL A 176 -0.19 -6.06 -8.79
N GLY A 177 -0.68 -4.86 -8.51
CA GLY A 177 -0.65 -3.76 -9.46
C GLY A 177 0.64 -2.99 -9.27
N ILE A 178 1.53 -3.04 -10.26
CA ILE A 178 2.86 -2.40 -10.13
C ILE A 178 2.89 -0.94 -10.58
N GLY A 179 1.79 -0.45 -11.14
CA GLY A 179 1.66 0.94 -11.60
C GLY A 179 2.12 1.16 -13.03
N GLY A 180 1.66 2.26 -13.61
CA GLY A 180 1.95 2.66 -14.99
C GLY A 180 3.11 3.63 -15.14
N ASP A 181 3.43 4.36 -14.10
CA ASP A 181 4.48 5.40 -14.11
C ASP A 181 5.87 4.78 -13.96
N PRO A 182 6.92 5.47 -14.49
CA PRO A 182 8.30 5.02 -14.37
C PRO A 182 8.84 5.17 -12.95
#